data_f09b5c6baf52e78670bc5cd02670f581
#
_entry.id   f09b5c6baf52e78670bc5cd02670f581
#
_cell.length_a   1.000
_cell.length_b   1.000
_cell.length_c   1.000
_cell.angle_alpha   90.00
_cell.angle_beta   90.00
_cell.angle_gamma   90.00
#
_symmetry.space_group_name_H-M   'P 1'
#
loop_
_entity.id
_entity.type
_entity.pdbx_description
1 polymer ?
#
loop_
_entity_poly.entity_id
_entity_poly.type
_entity_poly.pdbx_seq_one_letter_code
_entity_poly.pdbx_strand_id
1 'polypeptide(L)'
;MQKYDIPARSASENNLSKFIVPMTDDMYEVLRGAVLGDGSLIIAKNGVNASFSYTSKSYQHVHYVVKDFLEYGIKGGIRHNDMYDKRTEKTYFKYRFDTIVSPVFTEEYYKWYIDDIKHIPSDLVLTPKMCQIWYLGDGCLRNSSYDNNYQDIHLCTNCFDKTEIENILLPQLEQFEAKLYYVAKLKNGQKSYAIRIGKKSSIIDFLEYIGDCPFDDYKYKWEVKPNQLNGAQAKYNVYADEWMQEYINGASISEIAHRYKATNKAVENTLRNHSLI
;
A
#
# COMPACT_ATOMS: atom_id res chain seq x y z
N MET A 1 -26.02 -18.15 -15.25
CA MET A 1 -25.23 -19.08 -14.43
C MET A 1 -24.20 -19.72 -15.34
N GLN A 2 -22.95 -19.30 -15.22
CA GLN A 2 -21.84 -19.98 -15.90
C GLN A 2 -21.67 -21.36 -15.23
N LYS A 3 -21.63 -22.42 -16.03
CA LYS A 3 -21.26 -23.76 -15.54
C LYS A 3 -19.76 -23.79 -15.34
N TYR A 4 -19.34 -23.85 -14.09
CA TYR A 4 -17.96 -24.19 -13.77
C TYR A 4 -17.79 -25.72 -14.00
N ASP A 5 -16.82 -26.10 -14.83
CA ASP A 5 -16.41 -27.49 -14.97
C ASP A 5 -15.64 -27.91 -13.70
N ILE A 6 -16.41 -28.42 -12.72
CA ILE A 6 -15.82 -28.99 -11.51
C ILE A 6 -15.62 -30.47 -11.79
N PRO A 7 -14.40 -31.02 -11.68
CA PRO A 7 -14.18 -32.44 -11.97
C PRO A 7 -14.97 -33.31 -11.03
N ALA A 8 -15.66 -34.27 -11.62
CA ALA A 8 -16.54 -35.22 -10.96
C ALA A 8 -15.89 -36.14 -9.90
N ARG A 9 -14.60 -35.94 -9.57
CA ARG A 9 -13.84 -36.86 -8.71
C ARG A 9 -13.95 -36.60 -7.21
N SER A 10 -14.53 -35.52 -6.72
CA SER A 10 -14.38 -35.18 -5.29
C SER A 10 -15.61 -34.85 -4.50
N ALA A 11 -16.80 -34.68 -5.10
CA ALA A 11 -18.00 -34.42 -4.30
C ALA A 11 -19.30 -34.76 -5.06
N SER A 12 -20.26 -35.35 -4.36
CA SER A 12 -21.65 -35.38 -4.81
C SER A 12 -22.16 -33.93 -4.97
N GLU A 13 -23.15 -33.70 -5.85
CA GLU A 13 -23.76 -32.36 -6.06
C GLU A 13 -24.22 -31.71 -4.74
N ASN A 14 -24.62 -32.48 -3.75
CA ASN A 14 -24.95 -32.00 -2.39
C ASN A 14 -23.76 -31.46 -1.58
N ASN A 15 -22.53 -31.77 -1.95
CA ASN A 15 -21.33 -31.22 -1.32
C ASN A 15 -20.78 -29.98 -2.03
N LEU A 16 -21.06 -29.84 -3.33
CA LEU A 16 -20.61 -28.70 -4.14
C LEU A 16 -21.21 -27.37 -3.65
N SER A 17 -22.51 -27.35 -3.32
CA SER A 17 -23.18 -26.16 -2.79
C SER A 17 -22.58 -25.64 -1.46
N LYS A 18 -21.93 -26.52 -0.68
CA LYS A 18 -21.26 -26.17 0.57
C LYS A 18 -19.88 -25.51 0.38
N PHE A 19 -19.34 -25.57 -0.83
CA PHE A 19 -18.03 -25.01 -1.17
C PHE A 19 -18.12 -23.75 -2.03
N ILE A 20 -19.29 -23.45 -2.60
CA ILE A 20 -19.53 -22.26 -3.40
C ILE A 20 -20.18 -21.23 -2.47
N VAL A 21 -19.36 -20.46 -1.79
CA VAL A 21 -19.81 -19.27 -1.06
C VAL A 21 -19.72 -18.10 -2.03
N PRO A 22 -20.83 -17.42 -2.35
CA PRO A 22 -20.76 -16.22 -3.18
C PRO A 22 -19.95 -15.16 -2.42
N MET A 23 -18.96 -14.56 -3.09
CA MET A 23 -18.22 -13.46 -2.53
C MET A 23 -19.03 -12.17 -2.64
N THR A 24 -19.00 -11.38 -1.57
CA THR A 24 -19.53 -10.01 -1.58
C THR A 24 -18.53 -9.06 -2.25
N ASP A 25 -18.99 -7.87 -2.64
CA ASP A 25 -18.12 -6.86 -3.21
C ASP A 25 -16.96 -6.51 -2.25
N ASP A 26 -17.24 -6.39 -0.95
CA ASP A 26 -16.23 -6.15 0.09
C ASP A 26 -15.15 -7.25 0.14
N MET A 27 -15.55 -8.51 -0.02
CA MET A 27 -14.61 -9.63 -0.08
C MET A 27 -13.76 -9.59 -1.34
N TYR A 28 -14.31 -9.16 -2.49
CA TYR A 28 -13.53 -8.93 -3.71
C TYR A 28 -12.54 -7.79 -3.54
N GLU A 29 -12.90 -6.69 -2.88
CA GLU A 29 -11.98 -5.60 -2.58
C GLU A 29 -10.81 -6.08 -1.72
N VAL A 30 -11.10 -6.82 -0.64
CA VAL A 30 -10.07 -7.39 0.23
C VAL A 30 -9.17 -8.37 -0.53
N LEU A 31 -9.76 -9.27 -1.33
CA LEU A 31 -9.01 -10.24 -2.13
C LEU A 31 -8.06 -9.53 -3.11
N ARG A 32 -8.58 -8.59 -3.89
CA ARG A 32 -7.82 -7.87 -4.92
C ARG A 32 -6.75 -6.98 -4.31
N GLY A 33 -7.06 -6.29 -3.20
CA GLY A 33 -6.07 -5.53 -2.44
C GLY A 33 -4.96 -6.43 -1.86
N ALA A 34 -5.32 -7.62 -1.38
CA ALA A 34 -4.34 -8.61 -0.93
C ALA A 34 -3.49 -9.15 -2.09
N VAL A 35 -4.09 -9.43 -3.24
CA VAL A 35 -3.36 -9.91 -4.43
C VAL A 35 -2.47 -8.81 -5.01
N LEU A 36 -2.79 -7.52 -4.92
CA LEU A 36 -1.85 -6.45 -5.25
C LEU A 36 -0.58 -6.49 -4.39
N GLY A 37 -0.70 -6.95 -3.13
CA GLY A 37 0.41 -7.10 -2.19
C GLY A 37 0.83 -8.56 -1.94
N ASP A 38 0.85 -8.95 -0.66
CA ASP A 38 1.34 -10.24 -0.13
C ASP A 38 0.45 -11.45 -0.44
N GLY A 39 -0.76 -11.24 -0.98
CA GLY A 39 -1.69 -12.30 -1.31
C GLY A 39 -1.36 -13.01 -2.62
N SER A 40 -1.75 -14.27 -2.71
CA SER A 40 -1.61 -15.08 -3.92
C SER A 40 -2.81 -15.99 -4.15
N LEU A 41 -3.12 -16.20 -5.42
CA LEU A 41 -4.05 -17.23 -5.87
C LEU A 41 -3.24 -18.39 -6.44
N ILE A 42 -3.57 -19.61 -6.10
CA ILE A 42 -2.76 -20.79 -6.42
C ILE A 42 -3.65 -21.90 -6.96
N ILE A 43 -3.32 -22.39 -8.16
CA ILE A 43 -3.83 -23.66 -8.67
C ILE A 43 -2.75 -24.72 -8.46
N ALA A 44 -3.07 -25.81 -7.77
CA ALA A 44 -2.15 -26.91 -7.59
C ALA A 44 -1.84 -27.57 -8.95
N LYS A 45 -0.63 -28.15 -9.13
CA LYS A 45 -0.13 -28.72 -10.39
C LYS A 45 -1.11 -29.64 -11.13
N ASN A 46 -1.96 -30.37 -10.39
CA ASN A 46 -3.00 -31.25 -10.96
C ASN A 46 -4.41 -30.80 -10.52
N GLY A 47 -4.55 -29.55 -10.06
CA GLY A 47 -5.80 -28.98 -9.62
C GLY A 47 -6.52 -28.27 -10.76
N VAL A 48 -7.81 -28.06 -10.56
CA VAL A 48 -8.68 -27.32 -11.49
C VAL A 48 -9.07 -25.97 -10.88
N ASN A 49 -9.24 -25.93 -9.57
CA ASN A 49 -9.66 -24.73 -8.87
C ASN A 49 -8.53 -24.11 -8.05
N ALA A 50 -8.55 -22.77 -7.99
CA ALA A 50 -7.60 -22.00 -7.20
C ALA A 50 -8.02 -21.95 -5.72
N SER A 51 -7.04 -21.73 -4.87
CA SER A 51 -7.18 -21.30 -3.48
C SER A 51 -6.53 -19.93 -3.30
N PHE A 52 -6.98 -19.18 -2.30
CA PHE A 52 -6.36 -17.94 -1.85
C PHE A 52 -5.41 -18.21 -0.69
N SER A 53 -4.23 -17.63 -0.73
CA SER A 53 -3.23 -17.70 0.32
C SER A 53 -2.77 -16.30 0.72
N TYR A 54 -2.65 -16.06 2.02
CA TYR A 54 -2.13 -14.82 2.58
C TYR A 54 -1.14 -15.10 3.70
N THR A 55 -0.03 -14.37 3.73
CA THR A 55 1.05 -14.60 4.71
C THR A 55 1.53 -13.28 5.28
N SER A 56 1.66 -13.19 6.61
CA SER A 56 2.26 -12.05 7.29
C SER A 56 3.01 -12.48 8.56
N LYS A 57 3.89 -11.60 9.06
CA LYS A 57 4.53 -11.76 10.37
C LYS A 57 3.57 -11.46 11.53
N SER A 58 2.55 -10.64 11.30
CA SER A 58 1.55 -10.28 12.29
C SER A 58 0.30 -11.16 12.16
N TYR A 59 -0.12 -11.78 13.27
CA TYR A 59 -1.40 -12.47 13.34
C TYR A 59 -2.56 -11.52 13.14
N GLN A 60 -2.51 -10.32 13.72
CA GLN A 60 -3.56 -9.30 13.60
C GLN A 60 -3.77 -8.92 12.13
N HIS A 61 -2.67 -8.78 11.39
CA HIS A 61 -2.73 -8.48 9.95
C HIS A 61 -3.40 -9.60 9.15
N VAL A 62 -2.96 -10.86 9.34
CA VAL A 62 -3.60 -12.00 8.64
C VAL A 62 -5.09 -12.08 9.00
N HIS A 63 -5.41 -11.99 10.31
CA HIS A 63 -6.78 -12.05 10.78
C HIS A 63 -7.63 -10.91 10.18
N TYR A 64 -7.12 -9.68 10.13
CA TYR A 64 -7.81 -8.54 9.53
C TYR A 64 -8.17 -8.75 8.06
N VAL A 65 -7.24 -9.31 7.27
CA VAL A 65 -7.45 -9.60 5.84
C VAL A 65 -8.46 -10.72 5.64
N VAL A 66 -8.51 -11.72 6.53
CA VAL A 66 -9.29 -12.94 6.27
C VAL A 66 -10.56 -13.08 7.09
N LYS A 67 -10.81 -12.19 8.05
CA LYS A 67 -11.97 -12.27 8.95
C LYS A 67 -13.31 -12.36 8.19
N ASP A 68 -13.48 -11.49 7.18
CA ASP A 68 -14.71 -11.44 6.40
C ASP A 68 -14.93 -12.74 5.60
N PHE A 69 -13.86 -13.35 5.04
CA PHE A 69 -13.93 -14.64 4.39
C PHE A 69 -14.41 -15.74 5.35
N LEU A 70 -13.89 -15.73 6.58
CA LEU A 70 -14.27 -16.73 7.60
C LEU A 70 -15.71 -16.53 8.10
N GLU A 71 -16.11 -15.28 8.33
CA GLU A 71 -17.46 -14.91 8.79
C GLU A 71 -18.53 -15.28 7.75
N TYR A 72 -18.24 -15.10 6.47
CA TYR A 72 -19.14 -15.49 5.37
C TYR A 72 -19.07 -16.99 5.02
N GLY A 73 -18.29 -17.78 5.77
CA GLY A 73 -18.27 -19.25 5.64
C GLY A 73 -17.30 -19.80 4.62
N ILE A 74 -16.39 -18.99 4.07
CA ILE A 74 -15.26 -19.51 3.28
C ILE A 74 -14.35 -20.32 4.19
N LYS A 75 -14.20 -21.61 3.88
CA LYS A 75 -13.37 -22.50 4.68
C LYS A 75 -11.89 -22.23 4.46
N GLY A 76 -11.18 -22.06 5.55
CA GLY A 76 -9.73 -21.84 5.58
C GLY A 76 -9.24 -21.87 7.02
N GLY A 77 -7.93 -21.73 7.20
CA GLY A 77 -7.35 -21.70 8.54
C GLY A 77 -6.05 -20.94 8.59
N ILE A 78 -5.87 -20.15 9.66
CA ILE A 78 -4.61 -19.50 9.96
C ILE A 78 -3.69 -20.51 10.65
N ARG A 79 -2.51 -20.69 10.11
CA ARG A 79 -1.45 -21.56 10.66
C ARG A 79 -0.24 -20.73 11.02
N HIS A 80 0.39 -21.08 12.12
CA HIS A 80 1.72 -20.62 12.45
C HIS A 80 2.74 -21.45 11.68
N ASN A 81 3.69 -20.81 11.04
CA ASN A 81 4.71 -21.47 10.23
C ASN A 81 6.08 -20.80 10.48
N ASP A 82 7.04 -21.60 10.91
CA ASP A 82 8.40 -21.14 11.10
C ASP A 82 9.22 -21.41 9.84
N MET A 83 9.89 -20.40 9.37
CA MET A 83 10.75 -20.50 8.19
C MET A 83 12.18 -20.14 8.55
N TYR A 84 13.06 -21.13 8.47
CA TYR A 84 14.50 -20.90 8.59
C TYR A 84 15.05 -20.33 7.28
N ASP A 85 15.63 -19.14 7.35
CA ASP A 85 16.32 -18.50 6.24
C ASP A 85 17.83 -18.80 6.33
N LYS A 86 18.31 -19.68 5.45
CA LYS A 86 19.73 -20.06 5.39
C LYS A 86 20.68 -18.91 5.12
N ARG A 87 20.21 -17.84 4.48
CA ARG A 87 21.02 -16.66 4.14
C ARG A 87 21.31 -15.79 5.36
N THR A 88 20.35 -15.69 6.28
CA THR A 88 20.47 -14.87 7.49
C THR A 88 20.70 -15.70 8.74
N GLU A 89 20.66 -17.05 8.62
CA GLU A 89 20.76 -18.03 9.73
C GLU A 89 19.73 -17.76 10.85
N LYS A 90 18.56 -17.21 10.48
CA LYS A 90 17.49 -16.86 11.41
C LYS A 90 16.20 -17.61 11.09
N THR A 91 15.49 -17.97 12.13
CA THR A 91 14.12 -18.47 11.99
C THR A 91 13.16 -17.28 12.06
N TYR A 92 12.31 -17.13 11.04
CA TYR A 92 11.26 -16.13 10.97
C TYR A 92 9.92 -16.78 11.24
N PHE A 93 9.16 -16.20 12.14
CA PHE A 93 7.79 -16.61 12.41
C PHE A 93 6.85 -15.93 11.40
N LYS A 94 5.94 -16.72 10.85
CA LYS A 94 4.92 -16.24 9.91
C LYS A 94 3.58 -16.89 10.24
N TYR A 95 2.53 -16.11 10.07
CA TYR A 95 1.16 -16.60 10.04
C TYR A 95 0.73 -16.72 8.59
N ARG A 96 0.17 -17.86 8.24
CA ARG A 96 -0.31 -18.13 6.90
C ARG A 96 -1.76 -18.59 6.95
N PHE A 97 -2.57 -17.97 6.13
CA PHE A 97 -3.93 -18.40 5.86
C PHE A 97 -4.01 -19.04 4.48
N ASP A 98 -4.67 -20.16 4.38
CA ASP A 98 -5.00 -20.80 3.12
C ASP A 98 -6.49 -21.16 3.11
N THR A 99 -7.19 -20.82 2.04
CA THR A 99 -8.55 -21.31 1.81
C THR A 99 -8.54 -22.72 1.22
N ILE A 100 -9.68 -23.40 1.28
CA ILE A 100 -9.93 -24.49 0.36
C ILE A 100 -10.03 -23.95 -1.08
N VAL A 101 -9.85 -24.82 -2.06
CA VAL A 101 -10.05 -24.48 -3.48
C VAL A 101 -11.51 -24.12 -3.77
N SER A 102 -11.75 -23.11 -4.61
CA SER A 102 -13.10 -22.70 -5.01
C SER A 102 -13.11 -22.12 -6.42
N PRO A 103 -14.20 -22.34 -7.19
CA PRO A 103 -14.39 -21.71 -8.51
C PRO A 103 -14.26 -20.19 -8.50
N VAL A 104 -14.70 -19.54 -7.42
CA VAL A 104 -14.61 -18.08 -7.25
C VAL A 104 -13.16 -17.59 -7.28
N PHE A 105 -12.26 -18.29 -6.60
CA PHE A 105 -10.83 -17.97 -6.67
C PHE A 105 -10.22 -18.32 -8.02
N THR A 106 -10.78 -19.28 -8.73
CA THR A 106 -10.32 -19.66 -10.07
C THR A 106 -10.64 -18.58 -11.10
N GLU A 107 -11.81 -17.96 -11.01
CA GLU A 107 -12.15 -16.80 -11.86
C GLU A 107 -11.19 -15.63 -11.65
N GLU A 108 -10.92 -15.30 -10.40
CA GLU A 108 -9.95 -14.25 -10.08
C GLU A 108 -8.53 -14.68 -10.48
N TYR A 109 -8.15 -15.95 -10.31
CA TYR A 109 -6.85 -16.44 -10.77
C TYR A 109 -6.61 -16.10 -12.24
N TYR A 110 -7.52 -16.43 -13.15
CA TYR A 110 -7.37 -16.17 -14.58
C TYR A 110 -7.41 -14.69 -14.97
N LYS A 111 -7.87 -13.81 -14.10
CA LYS A 111 -7.72 -12.35 -14.29
C LYS A 111 -6.32 -11.85 -13.91
N TRP A 112 -5.73 -12.46 -12.88
CA TRP A 112 -4.48 -12.02 -12.29
C TRP A 112 -3.25 -12.77 -12.81
N TYR A 113 -3.41 -13.95 -13.42
CA TYR A 113 -2.29 -14.78 -13.85
C TYR A 113 -2.50 -15.25 -15.30
N ILE A 114 -1.51 -14.92 -16.14
CA ILE A 114 -1.41 -15.38 -17.54
C ILE A 114 -0.09 -16.13 -17.64
N ASP A 115 -0.11 -17.40 -18.05
CA ASP A 115 1.06 -18.26 -18.12
C ASP A 115 1.89 -18.28 -16.81
N ASP A 116 1.19 -18.37 -15.67
CA ASP A 116 1.75 -18.31 -14.31
C ASP A 116 2.48 -16.99 -13.95
N ILE A 117 2.41 -15.99 -14.80
CA ILE A 117 2.93 -14.64 -14.54
C ILE A 117 1.81 -13.77 -13.99
N LYS A 118 2.10 -13.05 -12.91
CA LYS A 118 1.13 -12.17 -12.26
C LYS A 118 0.98 -10.87 -13.06
N HIS A 119 -0.25 -10.49 -13.34
CA HIS A 119 -0.65 -9.29 -14.08
C HIS A 119 -1.65 -8.46 -13.29
N ILE A 120 -1.82 -7.20 -13.66
CA ILE A 120 -2.87 -6.33 -13.14
C ILE A 120 -4.08 -6.42 -14.08
N PRO A 121 -5.26 -6.87 -13.60
CA PRO A 121 -6.47 -6.89 -14.43
C PRO A 121 -6.76 -5.50 -15.03
N SER A 122 -7.04 -5.43 -16.33
CA SER A 122 -7.26 -4.16 -17.03
C SER A 122 -8.52 -3.42 -16.57
N ASP A 123 -9.46 -4.13 -15.94
CA ASP A 123 -10.71 -3.62 -15.37
C ASP A 123 -10.61 -3.35 -13.86
N LEU A 124 -9.40 -3.39 -13.29
CA LEU A 124 -9.19 -3.14 -11.86
C LEU A 124 -9.51 -1.67 -11.53
N VAL A 125 -10.46 -1.48 -10.63
CA VAL A 125 -10.78 -0.17 -10.03
C VAL A 125 -10.35 -0.18 -8.57
N LEU A 126 -9.43 0.73 -8.23
CA LEU A 126 -8.93 0.87 -6.88
C LEU A 126 -9.98 1.54 -5.98
N THR A 127 -10.27 0.90 -4.83
CA THR A 127 -11.11 1.47 -3.77
C THR A 127 -10.26 1.82 -2.55
N PRO A 128 -10.75 2.65 -1.61
CA PRO A 128 -10.05 2.93 -0.35
C PRO A 128 -9.67 1.65 0.40
N LYS A 129 -10.59 0.69 0.47
CA LYS A 129 -10.37 -0.60 1.15
C LYS A 129 -9.29 -1.43 0.47
N MET A 130 -9.33 -1.50 -0.86
CA MET A 130 -8.32 -2.21 -1.64
C MET A 130 -6.93 -1.59 -1.45
N CYS A 131 -6.84 -0.26 -1.51
CA CYS A 131 -5.60 0.48 -1.25
C CYS A 131 -5.09 0.26 0.19
N GLN A 132 -5.98 0.21 1.19
CA GLN A 132 -5.62 -0.06 2.58
C GLN A 132 -4.99 -1.45 2.73
N ILE A 133 -5.64 -2.50 2.18
CA ILE A 133 -5.13 -3.87 2.24
C ILE A 133 -3.77 -3.98 1.53
N TRP A 134 -3.65 -3.38 0.34
CA TRP A 134 -2.39 -3.34 -0.39
C TRP A 134 -1.29 -2.61 0.39
N TYR A 135 -1.58 -1.44 0.95
CA TYR A 135 -0.62 -0.67 1.75
C TYR A 135 -0.19 -1.41 3.02
N LEU A 136 -1.10 -2.13 3.67
CA LEU A 136 -0.76 -2.97 4.83
C LEU A 136 0.24 -4.07 4.48
N GLY A 137 0.08 -4.73 3.34
CA GLY A 137 1.00 -5.76 2.84
C GLY A 137 2.30 -5.14 2.33
N ASP A 138 2.27 -4.62 1.14
CA ASP A 138 3.43 -4.20 0.35
C ASP A 138 3.69 -2.69 0.36
N GLY A 139 2.98 -1.92 1.20
CA GLY A 139 3.24 -0.50 1.40
C GLY A 139 4.17 -0.20 2.56
N CYS A 140 4.87 0.92 2.49
CA CYS A 140 5.63 1.46 3.62
C CYS A 140 5.72 2.98 3.59
N LEU A 141 5.71 3.59 4.78
CA LEU A 141 6.08 4.98 4.99
C LEU A 141 7.57 5.01 5.31
N ARG A 142 8.38 5.45 4.34
CA ARG A 142 9.83 5.48 4.48
C ARG A 142 10.31 6.82 5.00
N ASN A 143 11.35 6.79 5.82
CA ASN A 143 12.12 7.99 6.18
C ASN A 143 13.33 8.10 5.26
N SER A 144 13.64 9.29 4.78
CA SER A 144 14.91 9.52 4.07
C SER A 144 16.09 9.28 5.00
N SER A 145 17.14 8.62 4.49
CA SER A 145 18.42 8.48 5.20
C SER A 145 19.25 9.76 5.21
N TYR A 146 18.96 10.70 4.29
CA TYR A 146 19.71 11.95 4.12
C TYR A 146 19.01 13.15 4.77
N ASP A 147 17.69 13.09 4.90
CA ASP A 147 16.88 14.15 5.49
C ASP A 147 15.81 13.51 6.37
N ASN A 148 15.99 13.60 7.68
CA ASN A 148 15.04 13.05 8.67
C ASN A 148 13.64 13.67 8.58
N ASN A 149 13.47 14.76 7.84
CA ASN A 149 12.20 15.45 7.64
C ASN A 149 11.45 14.95 6.40
N TYR A 150 12.14 14.20 5.53
CA TYR A 150 11.54 13.71 4.32
C TYR A 150 11.00 12.31 4.52
N GLN A 151 9.70 12.15 4.26
CA GLN A 151 9.03 10.86 4.19
C GLN A 151 8.42 10.67 2.81
N ASP A 152 8.28 9.43 2.40
CA ASP A 152 7.48 9.05 1.24
C ASP A 152 6.73 7.74 1.50
N ILE A 153 5.56 7.62 0.88
CA ILE A 153 4.87 6.34 0.75
C ILE A 153 5.48 5.62 -0.46
N HIS A 154 5.75 4.36 -0.26
CA HIS A 154 6.25 3.45 -1.27
C HIS A 154 5.32 2.24 -1.34
N LEU A 155 4.65 2.04 -2.49
CA LEU A 155 3.84 0.87 -2.77
C LEU A 155 4.64 -0.05 -3.69
N CYS A 156 4.98 -1.24 -3.21
CA CYS A 156 5.78 -2.20 -3.97
C CYS A 156 4.94 -2.78 -5.11
N THR A 157 5.47 -2.71 -6.33
CA THR A 157 4.86 -3.26 -7.55
C THR A 157 5.88 -4.06 -8.35
N ASN A 158 6.89 -4.60 -7.65
CA ASN A 158 8.06 -5.23 -8.26
C ASN A 158 7.76 -6.46 -9.14
N CYS A 159 6.59 -7.08 -8.95
CA CYS A 159 6.15 -8.25 -9.68
C CYS A 159 5.31 -7.92 -10.94
N PHE A 160 4.94 -6.66 -11.14
CA PHE A 160 4.10 -6.24 -12.26
C PHE A 160 4.91 -5.59 -13.38
N ASP A 161 4.37 -5.66 -14.59
CA ASP A 161 4.95 -4.96 -15.74
C ASP A 161 4.82 -3.44 -15.59
N LYS A 162 5.84 -2.73 -16.08
CA LYS A 162 5.87 -1.26 -16.04
C LYS A 162 4.64 -0.64 -16.71
N THR A 163 4.26 -1.16 -17.87
CA THR A 163 3.16 -0.64 -18.68
C THR A 163 1.81 -0.82 -17.95
N GLU A 164 1.62 -1.93 -17.26
CA GLU A 164 0.43 -2.15 -16.43
C GLU A 164 0.36 -1.17 -15.27
N ILE A 165 1.48 -0.92 -14.60
CA ILE A 165 1.53 0.07 -13.51
C ILE A 165 1.18 1.47 -14.04
N GLU A 166 1.78 1.87 -15.17
CA GLU A 166 1.57 3.18 -15.78
C GLU A 166 0.14 3.38 -16.31
N ASN A 167 -0.48 2.35 -16.87
CA ASN A 167 -1.78 2.47 -17.53
C ASN A 167 -2.96 2.16 -16.60
N ILE A 168 -2.77 1.37 -15.54
CA ILE A 168 -3.87 0.90 -14.69
C ILE A 168 -3.82 1.53 -13.29
N LEU A 169 -2.66 1.51 -12.62
CA LEU A 169 -2.58 1.95 -11.22
C LEU A 169 -2.32 3.46 -11.09
N LEU A 170 -1.35 4.00 -11.84
CA LEU A 170 -0.96 5.40 -11.68
C LEU A 170 -2.08 6.40 -11.98
N PRO A 171 -2.93 6.23 -13.03
CA PRO A 171 -4.02 7.16 -13.28
C PRO A 171 -5.01 7.24 -12.12
N GLN A 172 -5.24 6.14 -11.42
CA GLN A 172 -6.16 6.08 -10.29
C GLN A 172 -5.59 6.69 -8.99
N LEU A 173 -4.27 6.90 -8.95
CA LEU A 173 -3.55 7.49 -7.81
C LEU A 173 -3.04 8.91 -8.11
N GLU A 174 -3.45 9.51 -9.25
CA GLU A 174 -3.01 10.83 -9.70
C GLU A 174 -3.35 11.93 -8.68
N GLN A 175 -4.51 11.83 -8.02
CA GLN A 175 -4.93 12.77 -6.98
C GLN A 175 -3.94 12.87 -5.81
N PHE A 176 -3.12 11.84 -5.59
CA PHE A 176 -2.06 11.80 -4.56
C PHE A 176 -0.68 12.14 -5.15
N GLU A 177 -0.60 12.67 -6.35
CA GLU A 177 0.67 12.98 -7.05
C GLU A 177 1.62 11.77 -7.11
N ALA A 178 1.05 10.57 -7.20
CA ALA A 178 1.79 9.32 -7.27
C ALA A 178 2.65 9.23 -8.53
N LYS A 179 3.86 8.72 -8.41
CA LYS A 179 4.82 8.63 -9.52
C LYS A 179 5.47 7.24 -9.57
N LEU A 180 5.79 6.82 -10.78
CA LEU A 180 6.60 5.63 -10.97
C LEU A 180 8.02 5.88 -10.47
N TYR A 181 8.55 4.95 -9.68
CA TYR A 181 9.89 5.01 -9.12
C TYR A 181 10.69 3.77 -9.51
N TYR A 182 11.85 3.95 -10.11
CA TYR A 182 12.78 2.86 -10.40
C TYR A 182 13.42 2.34 -9.10
N VAL A 183 13.30 1.04 -8.85
CA VAL A 183 13.83 0.41 -7.63
C VAL A 183 15.19 -0.24 -7.90
N ALA A 184 15.25 -1.17 -8.84
CA ALA A 184 16.45 -1.95 -9.11
C ALA A 184 16.39 -2.64 -10.47
N LYS A 185 17.55 -3.13 -10.92
CA LYS A 185 17.64 -4.11 -11.99
C LYS A 185 17.66 -5.51 -11.38
N LEU A 186 16.73 -6.34 -11.78
CA LEU A 186 16.62 -7.73 -11.33
C LEU A 186 17.74 -8.58 -11.93
N LYS A 187 17.99 -9.78 -11.36
CA LYS A 187 19.02 -10.71 -11.85
C LYS A 187 18.79 -11.16 -13.29
N ASN A 188 17.54 -11.23 -13.74
CA ASN A 188 17.15 -11.55 -15.11
C ASN A 188 17.28 -10.37 -16.09
N GLY A 189 17.77 -9.22 -15.64
CA GLY A 189 17.96 -8.02 -16.45
C GLY A 189 16.75 -7.07 -16.51
N GLN A 190 15.58 -7.49 -16.05
CA GLN A 190 14.39 -6.65 -15.97
C GLN A 190 14.56 -5.52 -14.96
N LYS A 191 13.90 -4.39 -15.23
CA LYS A 191 13.83 -3.27 -14.29
C LYS A 191 12.60 -3.44 -13.40
N SER A 192 12.80 -3.23 -12.12
CA SER A 192 11.74 -3.27 -11.11
C SER A 192 11.33 -1.86 -10.74
N TYR A 193 10.03 -1.67 -10.57
CA TYR A 193 9.42 -0.38 -10.29
C TYR A 193 8.50 -0.46 -9.07
N ALA A 194 8.29 0.68 -8.45
CA ALA A 194 7.31 0.87 -7.38
C ALA A 194 6.56 2.19 -7.61
N ILE A 195 5.44 2.37 -6.94
CA ILE A 195 4.72 3.63 -6.92
C ILE A 195 5.15 4.41 -5.67
N ARG A 196 5.42 5.70 -5.83
CA ARG A 196 5.87 6.60 -4.79
C ARG A 196 4.96 7.82 -4.66
N ILE A 197 4.55 8.16 -3.44
CA ILE A 197 3.89 9.41 -3.08
C ILE A 197 4.86 10.17 -2.17
N GLY A 198 5.37 11.32 -2.62
CA GLY A 198 6.49 11.99 -1.94
C GLY A 198 6.16 13.37 -1.36
N LYS A 199 5.04 14.00 -1.74
CA LYS A 199 4.62 15.27 -1.18
C LYS A 199 3.87 15.02 0.12
N LYS A 200 4.20 15.75 1.18
CA LYS A 200 3.64 15.52 2.51
C LYS A 200 2.11 15.64 2.55
N SER A 201 1.54 16.66 1.90
CA SER A 201 0.08 16.77 1.80
C SER A 201 -0.52 15.54 1.13
N SER A 202 0.04 15.09 0.01
CA SER A 202 -0.43 13.91 -0.70
C SER A 202 -0.26 12.60 0.09
N ILE A 203 0.75 12.51 0.98
CA ILE A 203 0.90 11.41 1.93
C ILE A 203 -0.26 11.41 2.93
N ILE A 204 -0.59 12.58 3.49
CA ILE A 204 -1.72 12.74 4.43
C ILE A 204 -3.03 12.40 3.72
N ASP A 205 -3.27 12.99 2.55
CA ASP A 205 -4.47 12.76 1.74
C ASP A 205 -4.65 11.26 1.40
N PHE A 206 -3.56 10.57 1.07
CA PHE A 206 -3.62 9.12 0.82
C PHE A 206 -3.93 8.31 2.08
N LEU A 207 -3.32 8.64 3.23
CA LEU A 207 -3.59 7.96 4.49
C LEU A 207 -5.03 8.22 4.99
N GLU A 208 -5.56 9.42 4.80
CA GLU A 208 -6.96 9.74 5.07
C GLU A 208 -7.90 8.97 4.13
N TYR A 209 -7.56 8.87 2.85
CA TYR A 209 -8.34 8.12 1.85
C TYR A 209 -8.45 6.63 2.20
N ILE A 210 -7.37 6.00 2.64
CA ILE A 210 -7.36 4.58 3.03
C ILE A 210 -7.89 4.34 4.45
N GLY A 211 -8.10 5.41 5.24
CA GLY A 211 -8.59 5.36 6.60
C GLY A 211 -7.56 4.98 7.65
N ASP A 212 -8.03 4.84 8.88
CA ASP A 212 -7.18 4.56 10.04
C ASP A 212 -6.46 3.21 9.96
N CYS A 213 -5.32 3.13 10.65
CA CYS A 213 -4.62 1.87 10.82
C CYS A 213 -5.46 0.88 11.65
N PRO A 214 -5.82 -0.29 11.09
CA PRO A 214 -6.80 -1.17 11.72
C PRO A 214 -6.27 -1.95 12.94
N PHE A 215 -4.95 -1.94 13.21
CA PHE A 215 -4.32 -2.64 14.33
C PHE A 215 -2.96 -2.04 14.69
N ASP A 216 -2.53 -2.26 15.93
CA ASP A 216 -1.37 -1.58 16.53
C ASP A 216 -0.04 -1.92 15.89
N ASP A 217 0.15 -3.15 15.44
CA ASP A 217 1.43 -3.64 14.89
C ASP A 217 1.95 -2.77 13.72
N TYR A 218 1.06 -2.05 13.01
CA TYR A 218 1.39 -1.29 11.81
C TYR A 218 1.13 0.21 11.93
N LYS A 219 0.82 0.74 13.11
CA LYS A 219 0.64 2.19 13.34
C LYS A 219 1.82 3.02 12.83
N TYR A 220 3.05 2.48 12.93
CA TYR A 220 4.23 3.17 12.41
C TYR A 220 4.16 3.51 10.90
N LYS A 221 3.32 2.81 10.12
CA LYS A 221 3.09 3.13 8.70
C LYS A 221 2.20 4.38 8.51
N TRP A 222 1.49 4.81 9.56
CA TRP A 222 0.63 6.00 9.59
C TRP A 222 1.25 7.19 10.33
N GLU A 223 2.44 7.04 10.93
CA GLU A 223 3.11 8.08 11.70
C GLU A 223 3.82 9.09 10.81
N VAL A 224 3.04 10.01 10.23
CA VAL A 224 3.60 11.14 9.46
C VAL A 224 4.25 12.11 10.44
N LYS A 225 5.57 12.28 10.31
CA LYS A 225 6.33 13.22 11.15
C LYS A 225 5.88 14.66 10.89
N PRO A 226 5.77 15.50 11.93
CA PRO A 226 5.58 16.93 11.73
C PRO A 226 6.75 17.49 10.91
N ASN A 227 6.51 18.61 10.19
CA ASN A 227 7.62 19.31 9.55
C ASN A 227 8.58 19.76 10.64
N GLN A 228 9.75 19.12 10.72
CA GLN A 228 10.83 19.71 11.50
C GLN A 228 11.36 20.87 10.67
N LEU A 229 11.31 22.06 11.24
CA LEU A 229 11.92 23.22 10.65
C LEU A 229 13.43 22.95 10.51
N ASN A 230 14.01 23.18 9.34
CA ASN A 230 15.46 23.17 9.17
C ASN A 230 16.07 24.05 10.27
N GLY A 231 17.27 23.71 10.75
CA GLY A 231 17.89 24.47 11.84
C GLY A 231 17.92 25.98 11.59
N ALA A 232 18.03 26.41 10.33
CA ALA A 232 17.88 27.81 9.93
C ALA A 232 16.44 28.33 10.07
N GLN A 233 15.43 27.51 9.71
CA GLN A 233 14.01 27.88 9.89
C GLN A 233 13.59 27.86 11.36
N ALA A 234 14.08 26.89 12.14
CA ALA A 234 13.83 26.84 13.58
C ALA A 234 14.42 28.07 14.30
N LYS A 235 15.58 28.52 13.85
CA LYS A 235 16.23 29.73 14.38
C LYS A 235 15.37 30.98 14.20
N TYR A 236 14.63 31.09 13.10
CA TYR A 236 13.86 32.27 12.76
C TYR A 236 12.36 32.15 13.07
N ASN A 237 11.90 30.96 13.43
CA ASN A 237 10.47 30.71 13.69
C ASN A 237 9.94 31.49 14.90
N VAL A 238 10.82 31.82 15.85
CA VAL A 238 10.51 32.69 17.01
C VAL A 238 10.11 34.11 16.59
N TYR A 239 10.47 34.53 15.38
CA TYR A 239 10.14 35.86 14.84
C TYR A 239 9.04 35.80 13.77
N ALA A 240 8.41 34.65 13.53
CA ALA A 240 7.46 34.49 12.43
C ALA A 240 6.29 35.47 12.56
N ASP A 241 5.71 35.59 13.74
CA ASP A 241 4.57 36.49 13.99
C ASP A 241 4.97 37.98 13.81
N GLU A 242 6.16 38.37 14.26
CA GLU A 242 6.68 39.73 14.10
C GLU A 242 6.92 40.04 12.62
N TRP A 243 7.53 39.10 11.87
CA TRP A 243 7.76 39.26 10.43
C TRP A 243 6.45 39.41 9.65
N MET A 244 5.43 38.61 10.01
CA MET A 244 4.11 38.72 9.40
C MET A 244 3.48 40.09 9.67
N GLN A 245 3.53 40.57 10.92
CA GLN A 245 3.00 41.88 11.27
C GLN A 245 3.73 43.02 10.58
N GLU A 246 5.05 42.98 10.54
CA GLU A 246 5.84 43.99 9.81
C GLU A 246 5.55 44.01 8.32
N TYR A 247 5.40 42.82 7.70
CA TYR A 247 5.03 42.70 6.29
C TYR A 247 3.63 43.24 6.01
N ILE A 248 2.64 42.92 6.86
CA ILE A 248 1.28 43.47 6.78
C ILE A 248 1.28 45.01 6.95
N ASN A 249 2.16 45.52 7.79
CA ASN A 249 2.36 46.95 7.99
C ASN A 249 3.18 47.66 6.89
N GLY A 250 3.53 46.95 5.82
CA GLY A 250 4.16 47.51 4.62
C GLY A 250 5.67 47.42 4.57
N ALA A 251 6.33 46.75 5.51
CA ALA A 251 7.77 46.52 5.43
C ALA A 251 8.08 45.50 4.32
N SER A 252 9.15 45.77 3.54
CA SER A 252 9.63 44.82 2.53
C SER A 252 10.35 43.62 3.13
N ILE A 253 10.42 42.51 2.40
CA ILE A 253 11.16 41.31 2.79
C ILE A 253 12.62 41.64 3.12
N SER A 254 13.23 42.56 2.36
CA SER A 254 14.63 42.98 2.56
C SER A 254 14.83 43.77 3.86
N GLU A 255 13.90 44.65 4.21
CA GLU A 255 13.94 45.43 5.46
C GLU A 255 13.77 44.53 6.68
N ILE A 256 12.81 43.58 6.64
CA ILE A 256 12.61 42.58 7.68
C ILE A 256 13.89 41.73 7.84
N ALA A 257 14.39 41.18 6.73
CA ALA A 257 15.59 40.38 6.74
C ALA A 257 16.81 41.12 7.34
N HIS A 258 17.00 42.39 6.98
CA HIS A 258 18.09 43.20 7.52
C HIS A 258 17.94 43.45 9.04
N ARG A 259 16.70 43.77 9.49
CA ARG A 259 16.40 44.04 10.91
C ARG A 259 16.68 42.86 11.82
N TYR A 260 16.28 41.67 11.38
CA TYR A 260 16.43 40.43 12.17
C TYR A 260 17.68 39.63 11.83
N LYS A 261 18.61 40.20 11.04
CA LYS A 261 19.83 39.52 10.58
C LYS A 261 19.54 38.15 9.97
N ALA A 262 18.43 38.07 9.20
CA ALA A 262 17.96 36.90 8.48
C ALA A 262 18.35 37.01 7.00
N THR A 263 18.11 35.94 6.23
CA THR A 263 18.19 36.00 4.77
C THR A 263 16.82 36.35 4.19
N ASN A 264 16.78 37.08 3.07
CA ASN A 264 15.51 37.35 2.34
C ASN A 264 14.71 36.06 2.10
N LYS A 265 15.41 34.97 1.73
CA LYS A 265 14.79 33.67 1.51
C LYS A 265 14.15 33.07 2.76
N ALA A 266 14.70 33.29 3.94
CA ALA A 266 14.11 32.84 5.20
C ALA A 266 12.81 33.59 5.50
N VAL A 267 12.79 34.90 5.33
CA VAL A 267 11.60 35.75 5.49
C VAL A 267 10.53 35.35 4.46
N GLU A 268 10.92 35.27 3.18
CA GLU A 268 10.02 34.85 2.10
C GLU A 268 9.37 33.48 2.36
N ASN A 269 10.17 32.47 2.74
CA ASN A 269 9.63 31.16 3.07
C ASN A 269 8.66 31.18 4.26
N THR A 270 8.95 31.98 5.28
CA THR A 270 8.03 32.15 6.43
C THR A 270 6.72 32.76 5.98
N LEU A 271 6.74 33.83 5.20
CA LEU A 271 5.54 34.47 4.70
C LEU A 271 4.72 33.57 3.78
N ARG A 272 5.37 32.76 2.91
CA ARG A 272 4.71 31.74 2.07
C ARG A 272 4.05 30.66 2.91
N ASN A 273 4.71 30.16 3.94
CA ASN A 273 4.16 29.12 4.82
C ASN A 273 2.91 29.58 5.56
N HIS A 274 2.74 30.89 5.72
CA HIS A 274 1.58 31.52 6.34
C HIS A 274 0.62 32.17 5.32
N SER A 275 0.77 31.88 4.02
CA SER A 275 -0.10 32.34 2.93
C SER A 275 -0.22 33.85 2.79
N LEU A 276 0.84 34.61 3.12
CA LEU A 276 0.87 36.06 2.97
C LEU A 276 1.46 36.53 1.64
N ILE A 277 2.17 35.64 0.92
CA ILE A 277 2.72 35.87 -0.44
C ILE A 277 2.65 34.59 -1.27
#